data_10e00b4b1b9ef3de16a8b149b04bad89
#
_entry.id   10e00b4b1b9ef3de16a8b149b04bad89
#
_cell.length_a   1.000
_cell.length_b   1.000
_cell.length_c   1.000
_cell.angle_alpha   90.00
_cell.angle_beta   90.00
_cell.angle_gamma   90.00
#
_symmetry.space_group_name_H-M   'P 1'
#
loop_
_entity.id
_entity.type
_entity.pdbx_description
1 polymer ?
#
loop_
_entity_poly.entity_id
_entity_poly.type
_entity_poly.pdbx_seq_one_letter_code
_entity_poly.pdbx_strand_id
1 'polypeptide(L)'
;MSSPVPGNGVRRIVVADEDRGAVEFIIETLREDGHVVFHAYDVLAAVQLVGSLVSCDLLISNTKVAGMDGVGLIVQLRASHPTLPIAYLANDGRSNAELESQLPSDVPILREPFTAQRLRRLAARMLDGGRPAGGDFVE
;
A
#
# COMPACT_ATOMS: atom_id res chain seq x y z
N MET A 1 4.95 4.83 30.54
CA MET A 1 4.69 4.56 29.16
C MET A 1 5.98 4.49 28.40
N SER A 2 6.10 3.50 27.63
CA SER A 2 7.28 3.43 26.79
C SER A 2 7.11 4.41 25.65
N SER A 3 8.09 5.23 25.48
CA SER A 3 8.13 6.02 24.28
C SER A 3 8.28 5.11 23.08
N PRO A 4 7.76 5.49 21.93
CA PRO A 4 8.00 4.73 20.73
C PRO A 4 9.49 4.66 20.47
N VAL A 5 9.95 3.49 20.13
CA VAL A 5 11.32 3.33 19.71
C VAL A 5 11.46 4.07 18.37
N PRO A 6 12.57 4.75 18.14
CA PRO A 6 12.82 5.33 16.82
C PRO A 6 12.64 4.25 15.75
N GLY A 7 11.90 4.56 14.72
CA GLY A 7 11.53 3.59 13.70
C GLY A 7 10.26 2.83 14.02
N ASN A 8 9.83 2.83 15.29
CA ASN A 8 8.55 2.24 15.70
C ASN A 8 7.54 3.30 16.05
N GLY A 9 7.79 4.53 15.69
CA GLY A 9 6.85 5.59 15.88
C GLY A 9 5.69 5.47 14.91
N VAL A 10 4.82 6.45 14.98
CA VAL A 10 3.64 6.49 14.12
C VAL A 10 4.08 6.47 12.66
N ARG A 11 3.53 5.52 11.92
CA ARG A 11 3.77 5.42 10.50
C ARG A 11 2.56 5.92 9.74
N ARG A 12 2.81 6.54 8.61
CA ARG A 12 1.77 7.11 7.77
C ARG A 12 1.61 6.27 6.53
N ILE A 13 0.41 5.69 6.37
CA ILE A 13 0.11 4.79 5.27
C ILE A 13 -0.99 5.42 4.43
N VAL A 14 -0.78 5.46 3.12
CA VAL A 14 -1.81 5.89 2.18
C VAL A 14 -2.36 4.65 1.49
N VAL A 15 -3.68 4.49 1.53
CA VAL A 15 -4.38 3.40 0.84
C VAL A 15 -5.17 4.01 -0.29
N ALA A 16 -4.83 3.64 -1.52
CA ALA A 16 -5.51 4.13 -2.72
C ALA A 16 -6.49 3.08 -3.22
N ASP A 17 -7.77 3.41 -3.21
CA ASP A 17 -8.85 2.50 -3.58
C ASP A 17 -10.12 3.28 -3.82
N GLU A 18 -10.79 3.02 -4.94
CA GLU A 18 -12.05 3.72 -5.24
C GLU A 18 -13.25 3.15 -4.48
N ASP A 19 -13.13 1.96 -3.91
CA ASP A 19 -14.23 1.29 -3.22
C ASP A 19 -14.13 1.51 -1.71
N ARG A 20 -15.00 2.35 -1.18
CA ARG A 20 -14.99 2.67 0.25
C ARG A 20 -15.30 1.47 1.12
N GLY A 21 -16.16 0.58 0.68
CA GLY A 21 -16.51 -0.60 1.46
C GLY A 21 -15.33 -1.54 1.61
N ALA A 22 -14.65 -1.80 0.51
CA ALA A 22 -13.49 -2.69 0.54
C ALA A 22 -12.34 -2.10 1.35
N VAL A 23 -12.15 -0.79 1.27
CA VAL A 23 -11.01 -0.14 1.95
C VAL A 23 -11.17 -0.09 3.46
N GLU A 24 -12.40 -0.15 3.96
CA GLU A 24 -12.66 -0.06 5.40
C GLU A 24 -11.93 -1.14 6.18
N PHE A 25 -12.00 -2.36 5.70
CA PHE A 25 -11.31 -3.48 6.34
C PHE A 25 -9.79 -3.24 6.40
N ILE A 26 -9.23 -2.75 5.32
CA ILE A 26 -7.79 -2.48 5.24
C ILE A 26 -7.41 -1.38 6.25
N ILE A 27 -8.17 -0.30 6.25
CA ILE A 27 -7.89 0.84 7.12
C ILE A 27 -8.00 0.45 8.59
N GLU A 28 -9.08 -0.24 8.97
CA GLU A 28 -9.28 -0.64 10.35
C GLU A 28 -8.18 -1.58 10.82
N THR A 29 -7.80 -2.54 9.97
CA THR A 29 -6.75 -3.50 10.31
C THR A 29 -5.44 -2.77 10.61
N LEU A 30 -5.05 -1.83 9.77
CA LEU A 30 -3.79 -1.13 9.93
C LEU A 30 -3.83 -0.13 11.08
N ARG A 31 -4.98 0.50 11.31
CA ARG A 31 -5.14 1.40 12.45
C ARG A 31 -5.05 0.65 13.78
N GLU A 32 -5.52 -0.58 13.83
CA GLU A 32 -5.40 -1.39 15.04
C GLU A 32 -3.95 -1.63 15.42
N ASP A 33 -3.06 -1.60 14.45
CA ASP A 33 -1.62 -1.73 14.71
C ASP A 33 -0.95 -0.41 15.04
N GLY A 34 -1.73 0.65 15.22
CA GLY A 34 -1.20 1.94 15.66
C GLY A 34 -0.78 2.88 14.54
N HIS A 35 -1.04 2.53 13.29
CA HIS A 35 -0.64 3.39 12.18
C HIS A 35 -1.68 4.47 11.90
N VAL A 36 -1.23 5.57 11.33
CA VAL A 36 -2.12 6.61 10.79
C VAL A 36 -2.35 6.26 9.32
N VAL A 37 -3.61 6.07 8.96
CA VAL A 37 -3.98 5.58 7.64
C VAL A 37 -4.87 6.61 6.95
N PHE A 38 -4.49 6.98 5.76
CA PHE A 38 -5.23 7.93 4.92
C PHE A 38 -5.81 7.19 3.74
N HIS A 39 -7.06 7.47 3.42
CA HIS A 39 -7.71 6.90 2.25
C HIS A 39 -7.67 7.88 1.09
N ALA A 40 -7.14 7.44 -0.04
CA ALA A 40 -7.17 8.19 -1.29
C ALA A 40 -8.15 7.49 -2.23
N TYR A 41 -9.27 8.14 -2.50
CA TYR A 41 -10.31 7.58 -3.36
C TYR A 41 -9.89 7.57 -4.83
N ASP A 42 -9.15 8.59 -5.25
CA ASP A 42 -8.77 8.76 -6.65
C ASP A 42 -7.29 9.09 -6.78
N VAL A 43 -6.85 9.16 -8.03
CA VAL A 43 -5.45 9.43 -8.36
C VAL A 43 -4.99 10.77 -7.80
N LEU A 44 -5.82 11.81 -7.94
CA LEU A 44 -5.43 13.14 -7.48
C LEU A 44 -5.21 13.15 -5.97
N ALA A 45 -6.12 12.53 -5.22
CA ALA A 45 -5.98 12.44 -3.77
C ALA A 45 -4.72 11.66 -3.38
N ALA A 46 -4.43 10.57 -4.08
CA ALA A 46 -3.25 9.77 -3.79
C ALA A 46 -1.97 10.57 -4.04
N VAL A 47 -1.89 11.25 -5.16
CA VAL A 47 -0.72 12.07 -5.51
C VAL A 47 -0.54 13.18 -4.48
N GLN A 48 -1.61 13.86 -4.11
CA GLN A 48 -1.56 14.94 -3.14
C GLN A 48 -1.14 14.45 -1.75
N LEU A 49 -1.71 13.34 -1.29
CA LEU A 49 -1.38 12.81 0.02
C LEU A 49 0.07 12.37 0.10
N VAL A 50 0.53 11.60 -0.89
CA VAL A 50 1.92 11.15 -0.89
C VAL A 50 2.88 12.34 -0.94
N GLY A 51 2.55 13.36 -1.72
CA GLY A 51 3.42 14.51 -1.89
C GLY A 51 3.42 15.49 -0.73
N SER A 52 2.31 15.57 0.03
CA SER A 52 2.15 16.59 1.07
C SER A 52 2.47 16.10 2.48
N LEU A 53 2.47 14.79 2.71
CA LEU A 53 2.83 14.26 4.02
C LEU A 53 4.31 14.50 4.30
N VAL A 54 4.62 14.78 5.56
CA VAL A 54 6.02 14.93 5.97
C VAL A 54 6.81 13.69 5.58
N SER A 55 6.21 12.53 5.81
CA SER A 55 6.73 11.31 5.24
C SER A 55 5.57 10.36 5.01
N CYS A 56 5.52 9.78 3.82
CA CYS A 56 4.64 8.65 3.56
C CYS A 56 5.49 7.41 3.70
N ASP A 57 5.14 6.56 4.64
CA ASP A 57 5.96 5.40 4.96
C ASP A 57 5.60 4.18 4.10
N LEU A 58 4.38 4.16 3.57
CA LEU A 58 3.91 3.04 2.76
C LEU A 58 2.71 3.48 1.93
N LEU A 59 2.74 3.15 0.65
CA LEU A 59 1.57 3.27 -0.22
C LEU A 59 1.04 1.87 -0.51
N ILE A 60 -0.24 1.67 -0.28
CA ILE A 60 -0.93 0.44 -0.68
C ILE A 60 -1.92 0.84 -1.76
N SER A 61 -1.74 0.30 -2.96
CA SER A 61 -2.63 0.62 -4.07
C SER A 61 -3.44 -0.61 -4.46
N ASN A 62 -4.75 -0.46 -4.48
CA ASN A 62 -5.62 -1.50 -4.97
C ASN A 62 -5.68 -1.47 -6.50
N THR A 63 -6.31 -2.49 -7.08
CA THR A 63 -6.41 -2.63 -8.54
C THR A 63 -7.11 -1.44 -9.18
N LYS A 64 -8.14 -0.92 -8.51
CA LYS A 64 -8.95 0.17 -9.06
C LYS A 64 -8.85 1.41 -8.20
N VAL A 65 -8.37 2.47 -8.82
CA VAL A 65 -8.32 3.80 -8.23
C VAL A 65 -8.99 4.73 -9.26
N ALA A 66 -9.94 5.55 -8.82
CA ALA A 66 -10.66 6.40 -9.77
C ALA A 66 -9.68 7.29 -10.54
N GLY A 67 -9.78 7.25 -11.85
CA GLY A 67 -8.92 8.02 -12.76
C GLY A 67 -7.76 7.25 -13.36
N MET A 68 -7.43 6.08 -12.80
CA MET A 68 -6.30 5.29 -13.27
C MET A 68 -6.36 3.91 -12.64
N ASP A 69 -5.77 2.89 -13.25
CA ASP A 69 -5.61 1.62 -12.57
C ASP A 69 -4.51 1.72 -11.51
N GLY A 70 -4.56 0.79 -10.55
CA GLY A 70 -3.63 0.84 -9.42
C GLY A 70 -2.17 0.64 -9.82
N VAL A 71 -1.91 -0.14 -10.85
CA VAL A 71 -0.54 -0.33 -11.34
C VAL A 71 0.01 0.96 -11.93
N GLY A 72 -0.81 1.65 -12.73
CA GLY A 72 -0.42 2.95 -13.31
C GLY A 72 -0.09 3.97 -12.23
N LEU A 73 -0.90 4.01 -11.19
CA LEU A 73 -0.64 4.91 -10.06
C LEU A 73 0.69 4.57 -9.38
N ILE A 74 0.97 3.30 -9.17
CA ILE A 74 2.23 2.87 -8.57
C ILE A 74 3.42 3.31 -9.42
N VAL A 75 3.34 3.09 -10.72
CA VAL A 75 4.43 3.48 -11.63
C VAL A 75 4.66 4.99 -11.56
N GLN A 76 3.57 5.76 -11.57
CA GLN A 76 3.67 7.22 -11.52
C GLN A 76 4.28 7.70 -10.20
N LEU A 77 3.82 7.18 -9.08
CA LEU A 77 4.29 7.64 -7.79
C LEU A 77 5.72 7.19 -7.50
N ARG A 78 6.10 6.00 -7.95
CA ARG A 78 7.48 5.56 -7.79
C ARG A 78 8.44 6.43 -8.61
N ALA A 79 8.02 6.90 -9.77
CA ALA A 79 8.85 7.80 -10.57
C ALA A 79 9.13 9.12 -9.83
N SER A 80 8.13 9.63 -9.12
CA SER A 80 8.26 10.88 -8.36
C SER A 80 8.86 10.68 -6.97
N HIS A 81 8.71 9.48 -6.42
CA HIS A 81 9.17 9.13 -5.07
C HIS A 81 9.94 7.81 -5.12
N PRO A 82 11.21 7.86 -5.55
CA PRO A 82 11.96 6.63 -5.88
C PRO A 82 12.16 5.66 -4.73
N THR A 83 12.10 6.14 -3.50
CA THR A 83 12.33 5.28 -2.32
C THR A 83 11.06 4.90 -1.58
N LEU A 84 9.90 5.31 -2.10
CA LEU A 84 8.62 5.03 -1.45
C LEU A 84 8.35 3.54 -1.41
N PRO A 85 8.14 2.95 -0.23
CA PRO A 85 7.69 1.57 -0.14
C PRO A 85 6.26 1.45 -0.67
N ILE A 86 6.02 0.49 -1.52
CA ILE A 86 4.71 0.32 -2.18
C ILE A 86 4.32 -1.15 -2.16
N ALA A 87 3.06 -1.42 -1.89
CA ALA A 87 2.46 -2.74 -2.04
C ALA A 87 1.22 -2.63 -2.92
N TYR A 88 0.93 -3.69 -3.66
CA TYR A 88 -0.20 -3.74 -4.57
C TYR A 88 -1.20 -4.80 -4.09
N LEU A 89 -2.47 -4.41 -3.99
CA LEU A 89 -3.55 -5.33 -3.64
C LEU A 89 -4.34 -5.68 -4.90
N ALA A 90 -4.36 -6.96 -5.23
CA ALA A 90 -5.11 -7.44 -6.39
C ALA A 90 -6.51 -7.83 -5.94
N ASN A 91 -7.50 -7.08 -6.40
CA ASN A 91 -8.87 -7.14 -5.91
C ASN A 91 -9.60 -8.43 -6.08
N ASP A 92 -9.45 -9.06 -7.21
CA ASP A 92 -10.36 -10.13 -7.62
C ASP A 92 -9.69 -11.49 -7.62
N GLY A 93 -8.50 -11.58 -7.08
CA GLY A 93 -7.74 -12.81 -7.05
C GLY A 93 -7.22 -13.26 -8.39
N ARG A 94 -7.63 -12.59 -9.45
CA ARG A 94 -7.17 -12.96 -10.79
C ARG A 94 -5.86 -12.30 -11.12
N SER A 95 -4.98 -13.06 -11.73
CA SER A 95 -3.73 -12.53 -12.22
C SER A 95 -3.95 -11.81 -13.55
N ASN A 96 -3.44 -10.61 -13.64
CA ASN A 96 -3.32 -9.92 -14.91
C ASN A 96 -1.83 -9.74 -15.17
N ALA A 97 -1.23 -10.76 -15.78
CA ALA A 97 0.22 -10.80 -15.93
C ALA A 97 0.74 -9.62 -16.74
N GLU A 98 -0.01 -9.22 -17.77
CA GLU A 98 0.42 -8.10 -18.61
C GLU A 98 0.47 -6.79 -17.82
N LEU A 99 -0.58 -6.51 -17.05
CA LEU A 99 -0.63 -5.29 -16.24
C LEU A 99 0.39 -5.36 -15.11
N GLU A 100 0.46 -6.50 -14.43
CA GLU A 100 1.36 -6.66 -13.28
C GLU A 100 2.83 -6.65 -13.68
N SER A 101 3.14 -6.98 -14.94
CA SER A 101 4.52 -6.89 -15.41
C SER A 101 5.06 -5.47 -15.42
N GLN A 102 4.19 -4.48 -15.33
CA GLN A 102 4.60 -3.07 -15.29
C GLN A 102 4.97 -2.62 -13.89
N LEU A 103 4.68 -3.42 -12.87
CA LEU A 103 5.03 -3.06 -11.50
C LEU A 103 6.56 -3.02 -11.31
N PRO A 104 7.06 -2.08 -10.50
CA PRO A 104 8.47 -2.13 -10.10
C PRO A 104 8.79 -3.48 -9.47
N SER A 105 10.02 -3.94 -9.65
CA SER A 105 10.41 -5.30 -9.27
C SER A 105 10.40 -5.56 -7.77
N ASP A 106 10.32 -4.52 -6.95
CA ASP A 106 10.30 -4.65 -5.49
C ASP A 106 8.90 -4.47 -4.89
N VAL A 107 7.85 -4.41 -5.72
CA VAL A 107 6.49 -4.22 -5.24
C VAL A 107 5.83 -5.58 -5.06
N PRO A 108 5.52 -5.97 -3.80
CA PRO A 108 4.83 -7.24 -3.57
C PRO A 108 3.35 -7.13 -3.89
N ILE A 109 2.75 -8.25 -4.23
CA ILE A 109 1.33 -8.35 -4.56
C ILE A 109 0.64 -9.19 -3.51
N LEU A 110 -0.40 -8.64 -2.88
CA LEU A 110 -1.27 -9.40 -2.00
C LEU A 110 -2.61 -9.56 -2.70
N ARG A 111 -3.00 -10.81 -2.95
CA ARG A 111 -4.21 -11.11 -3.72
C ARG A 111 -5.37 -11.40 -2.79
N GLU A 112 -6.54 -10.88 -3.15
CA GLU A 112 -7.76 -11.19 -2.45
C GLU A 112 -8.23 -12.61 -2.84
N PRO A 113 -8.80 -13.36 -1.92
CA PRO A 113 -9.05 -12.96 -0.53
C PRO A 113 -7.77 -13.09 0.32
N PHE A 114 -7.61 -12.17 1.26
CA PHE A 114 -6.50 -12.24 2.21
C PHE A 114 -7.04 -11.99 3.62
N THR A 115 -6.30 -12.47 4.60
CA THR A 115 -6.67 -12.29 6.00
C THR A 115 -6.07 -11.00 6.55
N ALA A 116 -6.66 -10.51 7.66
CA ALA A 116 -6.07 -9.39 8.38
C ALA A 116 -4.62 -9.69 8.76
N GLN A 117 -4.34 -10.92 9.16
CA GLN A 117 -3.00 -11.31 9.56
C GLN A 117 -2.00 -11.19 8.41
N ARG A 118 -2.39 -11.61 7.20
CA ARG A 118 -1.51 -11.49 6.04
C ARG A 118 -1.26 -10.02 5.68
N LEU A 119 -2.30 -9.21 5.76
CA LEU A 119 -2.15 -7.78 5.52
C LEU A 119 -1.20 -7.14 6.54
N ARG A 120 -1.34 -7.50 7.81
CA ARG A 120 -0.46 -7.00 8.86
C ARG A 120 0.99 -7.40 8.64
N ARG A 121 1.21 -8.64 8.23
CA ARG A 121 2.56 -9.12 7.95
C ARG A 121 3.20 -8.35 6.80
N LEU A 122 2.43 -8.13 5.74
CA LEU A 122 2.93 -7.37 4.60
C LEU A 122 3.31 -5.96 5.02
N ALA A 123 2.41 -5.28 5.73
CA ALA A 123 2.67 -3.91 6.18
C ALA A 123 3.88 -3.85 7.10
N ALA A 124 3.99 -4.77 8.05
CA ALA A 124 5.11 -4.81 8.97
C ALA A 124 6.44 -5.00 8.23
N ARG A 125 6.47 -5.92 7.25
CA ARG A 125 7.68 -6.15 6.46
C ARG A 125 8.08 -4.89 5.69
N MET A 126 7.11 -4.22 5.08
CA MET A 126 7.39 -3.02 4.31
C MET A 126 7.84 -1.86 5.19
N LEU A 127 7.21 -1.70 6.36
CA LEU A 127 7.52 -0.60 7.27
C LEU A 127 8.83 -0.80 8.00
N ASP A 128 9.24 -2.04 8.21
CA ASP A 128 10.50 -2.34 8.90
C ASP A 128 11.71 -2.32 7.95
N GLY A 129 11.49 -1.94 6.69
CA GLY A 129 12.55 -1.87 5.72
C GLY A 129 12.96 -3.20 5.13
N GLY A 130 12.35 -4.29 5.57
CA GLY A 130 12.57 -5.60 4.97
C GLY A 130 11.72 -5.71 3.73
N ARG A 131 12.28 -5.40 2.60
CA ARG A 131 11.51 -5.40 1.36
C ARG A 131 11.31 -6.82 0.86
N PRO A 132 10.05 -7.28 0.79
CA PRO A 132 9.77 -8.55 0.14
C PRO A 132 10.17 -8.48 -1.32
N ALA A 133 10.47 -9.61 -1.90
CA ALA A 133 10.65 -9.67 -3.34
C ALA A 133 9.34 -9.27 -4.02
N GLY A 134 9.42 -8.73 -5.22
CA GLY A 134 8.24 -8.45 -6.01
C GLY A 134 7.49 -9.72 -6.37
N GLY A 135 6.28 -9.56 -6.88
CA GLY A 135 5.39 -10.67 -7.15
C GLY A 135 4.57 -11.04 -5.94
N ASP A 136 3.95 -12.21 -5.98
CA ASP A 136 3.00 -12.60 -4.94
C ASP A 136 3.68 -12.68 -3.57
N PHE A 137 3.03 -12.07 -2.58
CA PHE A 137 3.52 -12.09 -1.21
C PHE A 137 3.24 -13.45 -0.58
N VAL A 138 4.26 -14.11 -0.09
CA VAL A 138 4.18 -15.50 0.38
C VAL A 138 4.43 -15.68 1.86
N GLU A 139 4.45 -14.65 2.60
CA GLU A 139 4.74 -14.80 4.02
C GLU A 139 3.54 -15.05 4.89
#